data_5f10819e0d9d49f25bc9a3e6bb725065
#
_entry.id   5f10819e0d9d49f25bc9a3e6bb725065
#
_cell.length_a   1.000
_cell.length_b   1.000
_cell.length_c   1.000
_cell.angle_alpha   90.00
_cell.angle_beta   90.00
_cell.angle_gamma   90.00
#
_symmetry.space_group_name_H-M   'P 1'
#
loop_
_entity.id
_entity.type
_entity.pdbx_description
1 polymer ?
#
loop_
_entity_poly.entity_id
_entity_poly.type
_entity_poly.pdbx_seq_one_letter_code
_entity_poly.pdbx_strand_id
1 'polypeptide(L)'
;MMLFYFKVTRFGGGYERSRPACCGKIGQKNAASDTSAIFEPVLMRKAYDSEKVRPKKGLGQHFLTDQPTAKRIASTLTGYGGYQTVIEVGPGTGMLTQYLREQPYKLLLSEVDTESINHLISKQGYVDTDFIGDFLQLDLPYHIRDLVAVIGNYPYNISTQIVFKVLENRNLVPEMTGMFQREVAQRICSSHGSKEYGIISVLVQAFYH
;
A
#
# COMPACT_ATOMS: atom_id res chain seq x y z
N MET A 1 -11.19 -21.32 -0.55
CA MET A 1 -11.60 -19.90 -0.40
C MET A 1 -11.17 -19.18 -1.65
N MET A 2 -12.10 -18.53 -2.34
CA MET A 2 -11.83 -17.91 -3.64
C MET A 2 -11.39 -16.46 -3.40
N LEU A 3 -10.18 -16.10 -3.81
CA LEU A 3 -9.63 -14.75 -3.74
C LEU A 3 -9.91 -14.04 -5.07
N PHE A 4 -10.29 -12.78 -5.01
CA PHE A 4 -10.56 -11.94 -6.17
C PHE A 4 -9.52 -10.86 -6.29
N TYR A 5 -9.01 -10.73 -7.49
CA TYR A 5 -8.21 -9.60 -7.89
C TYR A 5 -9.12 -8.38 -8.11
N PHE A 6 -8.71 -7.25 -7.57
CA PHE A 6 -9.45 -5.99 -7.68
C PHE A 6 -8.49 -4.83 -7.95
N LYS A 7 -8.91 -3.94 -8.81
CA LYS A 7 -8.19 -2.71 -9.12
C LYS A 7 -9.17 -1.56 -9.24
N VAL A 8 -8.82 -0.42 -8.68
CA VAL A 8 -9.51 0.85 -8.88
C VAL A 8 -8.52 1.96 -9.22
N THR A 9 -8.94 2.85 -10.10
CA THR A 9 -8.25 4.09 -10.40
C THR A 9 -9.20 5.26 -10.19
N ARG A 10 -8.70 6.37 -9.62
CA ARG A 10 -9.52 7.54 -9.35
C ARG A 10 -10.04 8.14 -10.66
N PHE A 11 -11.28 8.66 -10.67
CA PHE A 11 -11.76 9.46 -11.78
C PHE A 11 -10.85 10.65 -12.02
N GLY A 12 -10.46 10.89 -13.26
CA GLY A 12 -9.66 12.04 -13.68
C GLY A 12 -10.49 13.32 -13.58
N GLY A 13 -10.55 13.91 -12.42
CA GLY A 13 -10.85 15.33 -12.29
C GLY A 13 -9.58 16.07 -12.62
N GLY A 14 -9.58 16.86 -13.71
CA GLY A 14 -8.46 17.68 -14.12
C GLY A 14 -8.01 18.59 -12.98
N TYR A 15 -6.95 18.22 -12.30
CA TYR A 15 -6.23 19.11 -11.43
C TYR A 15 -5.16 19.79 -12.29
N GLU A 16 -5.58 20.79 -13.06
CA GLU A 16 -4.65 21.80 -13.58
C GLU A 16 -4.04 22.50 -12.37
N ARG A 17 -2.83 22.13 -12.01
CA ARG A 17 -1.97 23.00 -11.21
C ARG A 17 -1.57 24.17 -12.10
N SER A 18 -2.32 25.25 -12.05
CA SER A 18 -1.84 26.55 -12.47
C SER A 18 -0.59 26.87 -11.61
N ARG A 19 0.58 26.80 -12.24
CA ARG A 19 1.81 27.33 -11.65
C ARG A 19 1.66 28.85 -11.55
N PRO A 20 1.81 29.47 -10.40
CA PRO A 20 2.06 30.89 -10.35
C PRO A 20 3.49 31.12 -10.88
N ALA A 21 3.59 31.82 -12.02
CA ALA A 21 4.84 32.38 -12.47
C ALA A 21 5.22 33.49 -11.51
N CYS A 22 6.30 33.32 -10.76
CA CYS A 22 7.06 34.43 -10.19
C CYS A 22 8.54 34.07 -10.20
N CYS A 23 9.21 34.75 -11.10
CA CYS A 23 10.65 34.88 -11.21
C CYS A 23 11.20 35.60 -9.95
N GLY A 24 12.24 35.03 -9.34
CA GLY A 24 12.97 35.68 -8.24
C GLY A 24 14.16 34.84 -7.80
N LYS A 25 15.34 35.11 -8.38
CA LYS A 25 16.63 34.57 -7.89
C LYS A 25 16.90 35.08 -6.48
N ILE A 26 17.04 34.20 -5.51
CA ILE A 26 17.77 34.48 -4.26
C ILE A 26 18.47 33.21 -3.77
N GLY A 27 19.78 33.30 -3.66
CA GLY A 27 20.74 32.72 -2.74
C GLY A 27 20.58 31.26 -2.29
N GLN A 28 21.56 30.45 -2.70
CA GLN A 28 21.93 29.20 -2.06
C GLN A 28 22.12 29.40 -0.56
N LYS A 29 21.32 28.72 0.25
CA LYS A 29 21.71 28.27 1.58
C LYS A 29 21.35 26.81 1.69
N ASN A 30 22.37 25.97 1.81
CA ASN A 30 22.30 24.57 2.14
C ASN A 30 21.53 24.42 3.48
N ALA A 31 20.30 23.99 3.41
CA ALA A 31 19.61 23.39 4.55
C ALA A 31 19.61 21.88 4.28
N ALA A 32 20.55 21.18 4.92
CA ALA A 32 20.46 19.74 5.08
C ALA A 32 19.12 19.50 5.78
N SER A 33 18.18 18.89 5.06
CA SER A 33 16.92 18.43 5.63
C SER A 33 17.25 17.28 6.56
N ASP A 34 17.19 17.55 7.84
CA ASP A 34 17.32 16.60 8.93
C ASP A 34 16.10 15.66 8.90
N THR A 35 16.21 14.58 8.15
CA THR A 35 15.22 13.49 8.06
C THR A 35 15.43 12.47 9.17
N SER A 36 16.25 12.77 10.19
CA SER A 36 16.65 11.84 11.25
C SER A 36 15.67 11.70 12.42
N ALA A 37 14.56 12.43 12.44
CA ALA A 37 13.70 12.54 13.63
C ALA A 37 12.41 11.68 13.60
N ILE A 38 12.24 10.73 12.69
CA ILE A 38 10.95 10.01 12.53
C ILE A 38 11.00 8.53 12.93
N PHE A 39 12.18 7.98 13.17
CA PHE A 39 12.30 6.58 13.59
C PHE A 39 13.01 6.49 14.95
N GLU A 40 12.26 6.17 16.01
CA GLU A 40 12.90 5.61 17.19
C GLU A 40 13.65 4.32 16.78
N PRO A 41 14.93 4.16 17.18
CA PRO A 41 15.67 2.95 16.85
C PRO A 41 14.97 1.77 17.51
N VAL A 42 14.48 0.85 16.71
CA VAL A 42 13.93 -0.42 17.17
C VAL A 42 15.02 -1.14 17.95
N LEU A 43 14.85 -1.14 19.28
CA LEU A 43 15.70 -1.85 20.23
C LEU A 43 16.07 -3.23 19.73
N MET A 44 17.38 -3.57 19.83
CA MET A 44 18.03 -4.83 19.50
C MET A 44 17.08 -6.01 19.36
N ARG A 45 16.77 -6.37 18.13
CA ARG A 45 16.01 -7.59 17.84
C ARG A 45 16.89 -8.79 18.17
N LYS A 46 16.45 -9.64 19.09
CA LYS A 46 17.06 -10.95 19.32
C LYS A 46 17.20 -11.67 17.98
N ALA A 47 18.36 -12.32 17.75
CA ALA A 47 18.55 -13.20 16.61
C ALA A 47 17.38 -14.20 16.53
N TYR A 48 16.54 -14.06 15.51
CA TYR A 48 15.37 -14.88 15.30
C TYR A 48 15.74 -15.99 14.32
N ASP A 49 15.56 -17.23 14.77
CA ASP A 49 15.75 -18.41 13.92
C ASP A 49 14.54 -18.55 12.99
N SER A 50 14.67 -18.02 11.78
CA SER A 50 13.58 -17.74 10.84
C SER A 50 13.34 -18.88 9.85
N GLU A 51 13.28 -20.13 10.30
CA GLU A 51 13.03 -21.20 9.31
C GLU A 51 11.63 -21.20 8.71
N LYS A 52 10.61 -20.62 9.37
CA LYS A 52 9.26 -20.54 8.78
C LYS A 52 8.36 -19.52 9.45
N VAL A 53 8.11 -18.38 8.79
CA VAL A 53 7.03 -17.46 9.17
C VAL A 53 5.69 -18.19 9.03
N ARG A 54 4.87 -18.19 10.10
CA ARG A 54 3.54 -18.82 10.09
C ARG A 54 2.44 -17.76 10.04
N PRO A 55 1.38 -17.96 9.24
CA PRO A 55 0.26 -17.03 9.22
C PRO A 55 -0.41 -16.94 10.59
N LYS A 56 -0.62 -15.72 11.08
CA LYS A 56 -1.28 -15.44 12.35
C LYS A 56 -2.77 -15.17 12.12
N LYS A 57 -3.64 -16.02 12.64
CA LYS A 57 -5.10 -15.87 12.50
C LYS A 57 -5.59 -14.53 13.05
N GLY A 58 -5.03 -14.07 14.18
CA GLY A 58 -5.38 -12.78 14.78
C GLY A 58 -5.09 -11.57 13.89
N LEU A 59 -4.12 -11.69 12.99
CA LEU A 59 -3.79 -10.66 12.00
C LEU A 59 -4.51 -10.86 10.66
N GLY A 60 -5.36 -11.88 10.52
CA GLY A 60 -6.06 -12.19 9.27
C GLY A 60 -5.12 -12.57 8.13
N GLN A 61 -3.91 -13.06 8.43
CA GLN A 61 -2.88 -13.35 7.45
C GLN A 61 -3.19 -14.62 6.67
N HIS A 62 -3.12 -14.52 5.34
CA HIS A 62 -3.12 -15.63 4.40
C HIS A 62 -2.02 -15.37 3.38
N PHE A 63 -0.89 -16.05 3.56
CA PHE A 63 0.24 -15.82 2.67
C PHE A 63 -0.06 -16.30 1.26
N LEU A 64 0.20 -15.43 0.30
CA LEU A 64 0.19 -15.77 -1.12
C LEU A 64 1.35 -16.73 -1.39
N THR A 65 1.07 -17.85 -2.05
CA THR A 65 2.07 -18.87 -2.40
C THR A 65 2.18 -19.07 -3.91
N ASP A 66 1.19 -18.60 -4.66
CA ASP A 66 1.13 -18.73 -6.12
C ASP A 66 1.90 -17.60 -6.80
N GLN A 67 3.09 -17.92 -7.33
CA GLN A 67 3.96 -16.97 -8.01
C GLN A 67 3.32 -16.32 -9.26
N PRO A 68 2.66 -17.08 -10.16
CA PRO A 68 1.96 -16.49 -11.31
C PRO A 68 0.92 -15.44 -10.90
N THR A 69 0.18 -15.69 -9.83
CA THR A 69 -0.78 -14.72 -9.28
C THR A 69 -0.08 -13.50 -8.71
N ALA A 70 1.00 -13.67 -7.93
CA ALA A 70 1.79 -12.56 -7.40
C ALA A 70 2.33 -11.65 -8.52
N LYS A 71 2.93 -12.26 -9.55
CA LYS A 71 3.44 -11.52 -10.72
C LYS A 71 2.33 -10.76 -11.44
N ARG A 72 1.17 -11.39 -11.62
CA ARG A 72 0.01 -10.75 -12.24
C ARG A 72 -0.49 -9.57 -11.41
N ILE A 73 -0.57 -9.69 -10.08
CA ILE A 73 -0.96 -8.59 -9.21
C ILE A 73 0.03 -7.43 -9.35
N ALA A 74 1.34 -7.67 -9.24
CA ALA A 74 2.35 -6.64 -9.40
C ALA A 74 2.25 -5.91 -10.75
N SER A 75 1.94 -6.64 -11.84
CA SER A 75 1.81 -6.07 -13.19
C SER A 75 0.56 -5.21 -13.41
N THR A 76 -0.31 -5.08 -12.43
CA THR A 76 -1.54 -4.30 -12.56
C THR A 76 -1.39 -2.84 -12.24
N LEU A 77 -0.28 -2.46 -11.62
CA LEU A 77 0.09 -1.06 -11.44
C LEU A 77 0.29 -0.40 -12.82
N THR A 78 -0.42 0.68 -13.08
CA THR A 78 -0.37 1.37 -14.38
C THR A 78 0.37 2.69 -14.35
N GLY A 79 0.77 3.16 -13.16
CA GLY A 79 1.33 4.50 -13.02
C GLY A 79 0.29 5.61 -13.16
N TYR A 80 -1.02 5.28 -13.05
CA TYR A 80 -2.09 6.26 -13.16
C TYR A 80 -1.92 7.41 -12.16
N GLY A 81 -1.98 8.64 -12.65
CA GLY A 81 -1.72 9.84 -11.85
C GLY A 81 -0.24 10.20 -11.73
N GLY A 82 0.70 9.39 -12.23
CA GLY A 82 2.14 9.68 -12.26
C GLY A 82 2.85 9.48 -10.92
N TYR A 83 2.32 8.63 -10.03
CA TYR A 83 3.00 8.30 -8.78
C TYR A 83 4.35 7.63 -9.03
N GLN A 84 5.30 7.88 -8.13
CA GLN A 84 6.62 7.27 -8.14
C GLN A 84 6.85 6.35 -6.91
N THR A 85 5.89 6.34 -5.99
CA THR A 85 5.94 5.55 -4.75
C THR A 85 4.78 4.58 -4.72
N VAL A 86 5.05 3.37 -4.24
CA VAL A 86 4.07 2.31 -4.03
C VAL A 86 4.15 1.85 -2.57
N ILE A 87 3.01 1.73 -1.91
CA ILE A 87 2.90 1.12 -0.58
C ILE A 87 2.33 -0.27 -0.74
N GLU A 88 3.10 -1.29 -0.35
CA GLU A 88 2.58 -2.65 -0.19
C GLU A 88 2.07 -2.83 1.24
N VAL A 89 0.79 -3.20 1.37
CA VAL A 89 0.17 -3.47 2.68
C VAL A 89 0.16 -4.96 2.94
N GLY A 90 0.81 -5.38 4.01
CA GLY A 90 0.93 -6.78 4.43
C GLY A 90 1.82 -7.62 3.52
N PRO A 91 3.11 -7.26 3.33
CA PRO A 91 4.03 -8.03 2.50
C PRO A 91 4.21 -9.49 2.96
N GLY A 92 4.05 -9.75 4.26
CA GLY A 92 4.15 -11.08 4.85
C GLY A 92 5.50 -11.74 4.54
N THR A 93 5.48 -12.84 3.76
CA THR A 93 6.71 -13.55 3.36
C THR A 93 7.40 -12.95 2.11
N GLY A 94 6.89 -11.86 1.56
CA GLY A 94 7.50 -11.17 0.42
C GLY A 94 7.19 -11.76 -0.96
N MET A 95 6.15 -12.59 -1.06
CA MET A 95 5.77 -13.23 -2.33
C MET A 95 5.38 -12.21 -3.41
N LEU A 96 4.64 -11.17 -3.05
CA LEU A 96 4.28 -10.08 -3.96
C LEU A 96 5.43 -9.05 -4.05
N THR A 97 6.08 -8.76 -2.93
CA THR A 97 7.15 -7.80 -2.76
C THR A 97 8.30 -8.00 -3.74
N GLN A 98 8.71 -9.26 -4.01
CA GLN A 98 9.79 -9.57 -4.95
C GLN A 98 9.51 -9.03 -6.36
N TYR A 99 8.27 -9.09 -6.84
CA TYR A 99 7.88 -8.60 -8.17
C TYR A 99 7.67 -7.07 -8.18
N LEU A 100 7.27 -6.49 -7.04
CA LEU A 100 7.17 -5.03 -6.90
C LEU A 100 8.54 -4.37 -6.88
N ARG A 101 9.54 -5.02 -6.29
CA ARG A 101 10.94 -4.56 -6.27
C ARG A 101 11.55 -4.43 -7.68
N GLU A 102 11.06 -5.21 -8.64
CA GLU A 102 11.51 -5.15 -10.04
C GLU A 102 10.88 -3.97 -10.81
N GLN A 103 9.87 -3.30 -10.23
CA GLN A 103 9.19 -2.17 -10.86
C GLN A 103 9.96 -0.85 -10.63
N PRO A 104 9.76 0.16 -11.49
CA PRO A 104 10.49 1.43 -11.41
C PRO A 104 9.92 2.38 -10.33
N TYR A 105 9.41 1.86 -9.23
CA TYR A 105 8.81 2.62 -8.14
C TYR A 105 9.64 2.54 -6.87
N LYS A 106 9.60 3.59 -6.05
CA LYS A 106 10.02 3.49 -4.66
C LYS A 106 9.01 2.63 -3.92
N LEU A 107 9.46 1.49 -3.39
CA LEU A 107 8.59 0.58 -2.64
C LEU A 107 8.71 0.86 -1.14
N LEU A 108 7.57 1.05 -0.49
CA LEU A 108 7.43 1.15 0.96
C LEU A 108 6.57 -0.03 1.45
N LEU A 109 6.94 -0.60 2.58
CA LEU A 109 6.30 -1.79 3.13
C LEU A 109 5.55 -1.43 4.42
N SER A 110 4.24 -1.67 4.44
CA SER A 110 3.45 -1.53 5.65
C SER A 110 3.20 -2.90 6.26
N GLU A 111 3.87 -3.20 7.37
CA GLU A 111 3.78 -4.49 8.07
C GLU A 111 3.81 -4.26 9.58
N VAL A 112 3.01 -5.03 10.30
CA VAL A 112 2.92 -4.99 11.77
C VAL A 112 3.49 -6.25 12.41
N ASP A 113 3.59 -7.34 11.65
CA ASP A 113 4.13 -8.60 12.13
C ASP A 113 5.65 -8.60 12.15
N THR A 114 6.21 -8.57 13.34
CA THR A 114 7.67 -8.58 13.56
C THR A 114 8.37 -9.78 12.94
N GLU A 115 7.70 -10.95 12.88
CA GLU A 115 8.29 -12.14 12.24
C GLU A 115 8.41 -11.95 10.74
N SER A 116 7.37 -11.40 10.09
CA SER A 116 7.39 -11.06 8.67
C SER A 116 8.46 -10.01 8.36
N ILE A 117 8.55 -8.95 9.18
CA ILE A 117 9.58 -7.91 9.02
C ILE A 117 10.99 -8.51 9.11
N ASN A 118 11.26 -9.31 10.15
CA ASN A 118 12.56 -9.96 10.33
C ASN A 118 12.90 -10.91 9.19
N HIS A 119 11.91 -11.63 8.65
CA HIS A 119 12.09 -12.49 7.49
C HIS A 119 12.50 -11.68 6.24
N LEU A 120 11.80 -10.59 5.96
CA LEU A 120 12.10 -9.71 4.81
C LEU A 120 13.49 -9.10 4.91
N ILE A 121 13.89 -8.64 6.09
CA ILE A 121 15.24 -8.10 6.34
C ILE A 121 16.29 -9.18 6.15
N SER A 122 16.14 -10.33 6.82
CA SER A 122 17.19 -11.36 6.86
C SER A 122 17.33 -12.17 5.57
N LYS A 123 16.24 -12.40 4.84
CA LYS A 123 16.18 -13.28 3.66
C LYS A 123 16.13 -12.53 2.33
N GLN A 124 15.58 -11.32 2.32
CA GLN A 124 15.36 -10.56 1.09
C GLN A 124 16.12 -9.23 1.03
N GLY A 125 16.87 -8.89 2.09
CA GLY A 125 17.77 -7.74 2.11
C GLY A 125 17.07 -6.39 2.21
N TYR A 126 15.83 -6.35 2.77
CA TYR A 126 15.18 -5.10 3.14
C TYR A 126 15.82 -4.51 4.40
N VAL A 127 15.67 -3.21 4.59
CA VAL A 127 16.18 -2.48 5.75
C VAL A 127 15.04 -1.82 6.52
N ASP A 128 15.27 -1.44 7.77
CA ASP A 128 14.22 -0.86 8.63
C ASP A 128 13.54 0.37 8.01
N THR A 129 14.25 1.16 7.24
CA THR A 129 13.72 2.35 6.56
C THR A 129 12.75 2.05 5.41
N ASP A 130 12.68 0.80 4.95
CA ASP A 130 11.70 0.38 3.95
C ASP A 130 10.30 0.17 4.57
N PHE A 131 10.24 0.04 5.91
CA PHE A 131 8.99 -0.22 6.63
C PHE A 131 8.39 1.04 7.21
N ILE A 132 7.09 1.24 6.97
CA ILE A 132 6.33 2.42 7.42
C ILE A 132 5.30 2.09 8.53
N GLY A 133 5.36 0.90 9.11
CA GLY A 133 4.50 0.47 10.21
C GLY A 133 3.08 0.09 9.80
N ASP A 134 2.11 0.40 10.67
CA ASP A 134 0.69 0.05 10.46
C ASP A 134 0.01 1.02 9.50
N PHE A 135 -0.47 0.51 8.37
CA PHE A 135 -1.16 1.31 7.35
C PHE A 135 -2.37 2.06 7.89
N LEU A 136 -3.13 1.45 8.81
CA LEU A 136 -4.32 2.07 9.35
C LEU A 136 -4.01 3.23 10.30
N GLN A 137 -2.86 3.19 10.97
CA GLN A 137 -2.41 4.24 11.89
C GLN A 137 -1.58 5.33 11.18
N LEU A 138 -1.10 5.05 9.97
CA LEU A 138 -0.24 5.97 9.24
C LEU A 138 -0.98 7.26 8.86
N ASP A 139 -0.43 8.41 9.20
CA ASP A 139 -0.86 9.70 8.66
C ASP A 139 -0.24 9.88 7.25
N LEU A 140 -0.97 9.43 6.22
CA LEU A 140 -0.48 9.48 4.84
C LEU A 140 -0.08 10.88 4.39
N PRO A 141 -0.88 11.96 4.62
CA PRO A 141 -0.48 13.33 4.26
C PRO A 141 0.79 13.82 4.94
N TYR A 142 1.07 13.34 6.15
CA TYR A 142 2.28 13.70 6.87
C TYR A 142 3.53 13.00 6.32
N HIS A 143 3.42 11.71 6.02
CA HIS A 143 4.54 10.87 5.60
C HIS A 143 4.79 10.88 4.08
N ILE A 144 3.73 11.07 3.28
CA ILE A 144 3.78 10.99 1.83
C ILE A 144 3.45 12.37 1.24
N ARG A 145 4.42 12.97 0.56
CA ARG A 145 4.27 14.29 -0.05
C ARG A 145 3.71 14.26 -1.46
N ASP A 146 3.95 13.17 -2.17
CA ASP A 146 3.56 12.98 -3.57
C ASP A 146 2.47 11.91 -3.69
N LEU A 147 1.97 11.72 -4.91
CA LEU A 147 1.00 10.66 -5.19
C LEU A 147 1.62 9.28 -4.94
N VAL A 148 0.81 8.37 -4.41
CA VAL A 148 1.23 7.01 -4.06
C VAL A 148 0.17 6.00 -4.51
N ALA A 149 0.60 4.85 -5.01
CA ALA A 149 -0.31 3.72 -5.20
C ALA A 149 -0.27 2.78 -3.99
N VAL A 150 -1.39 2.12 -3.73
CA VAL A 150 -1.53 1.13 -2.66
C VAL A 150 -1.80 -0.24 -3.28
N ILE A 151 -1.00 -1.23 -2.87
CA ILE A 151 -1.11 -2.60 -3.37
C ILE A 151 -0.97 -3.59 -2.22
N GLY A 152 -1.54 -4.79 -2.36
CA GLY A 152 -1.33 -5.84 -1.37
C GLY A 152 -2.13 -7.10 -1.61
N ASN A 153 -1.75 -8.14 -0.89
CA ASN A 153 -2.61 -9.27 -0.57
C ASN A 153 -3.27 -8.96 0.78
N TYR A 154 -4.36 -8.19 0.76
CA TYR A 154 -4.88 -7.53 1.96
C TYR A 154 -5.34 -8.50 3.04
N PRO A 155 -4.94 -8.28 4.31
CA PRO A 155 -5.41 -9.07 5.44
C PRO A 155 -6.93 -9.02 5.55
N TYR A 156 -7.55 -10.18 5.78
CA TYR A 156 -9.01 -10.32 5.68
C TYR A 156 -9.79 -9.50 6.69
N ASN A 157 -9.29 -9.42 7.91
CA ASN A 157 -9.96 -8.74 9.02
C ASN A 157 -9.96 -7.21 8.89
N ILE A 158 -9.07 -6.64 8.08
CA ILE A 158 -8.92 -5.17 7.94
C ILE A 158 -9.07 -4.67 6.50
N SER A 159 -9.34 -5.55 5.53
CA SER A 159 -9.39 -5.18 4.10
C SER A 159 -10.38 -4.04 3.81
N THR A 160 -11.55 -4.04 4.45
CA THR A 160 -12.54 -2.96 4.32
C THR A 160 -12.02 -1.64 4.92
N GLN A 161 -11.32 -1.70 6.07
CA GLN A 161 -10.73 -0.52 6.71
C GLN A 161 -9.63 0.09 5.83
N ILE A 162 -8.82 -0.76 5.17
CA ILE A 162 -7.81 -0.31 4.21
C ILE A 162 -8.47 0.46 3.06
N VAL A 163 -9.60 -0.04 2.51
CA VAL A 163 -10.35 0.67 1.46
C VAL A 163 -10.84 2.02 1.95
N PHE A 164 -11.40 2.12 3.17
CA PHE A 164 -11.83 3.39 3.74
C PHE A 164 -10.65 4.35 3.95
N LYS A 165 -9.51 3.86 4.43
CA LYS A 165 -8.29 4.66 4.57
C LYS A 165 -7.82 5.24 3.23
N VAL A 166 -7.88 4.45 2.16
CA VAL A 166 -7.59 4.91 0.80
C VAL A 166 -8.60 5.97 0.34
N LEU A 167 -9.90 5.76 0.59
CA LEU A 167 -10.94 6.74 0.28
C LEU A 167 -10.76 8.08 1.01
N GLU A 168 -10.40 8.06 2.28
CA GLU A 168 -10.08 9.25 3.07
C GLU A 168 -8.91 10.02 2.46
N ASN A 169 -7.92 9.29 1.93
CA ASN A 169 -6.71 9.83 1.34
C ASN A 169 -6.72 9.82 -0.20
N ARG A 170 -7.90 9.80 -0.82
CA ARG A 170 -8.06 9.67 -2.29
C ARG A 170 -7.33 10.74 -3.11
N ASN A 171 -7.03 11.88 -2.51
CA ASN A 171 -6.26 12.94 -3.19
C ASN A 171 -4.78 12.57 -3.35
N LEU A 172 -4.25 11.69 -2.48
CA LEU A 172 -2.89 11.19 -2.54
C LEU A 172 -2.82 9.81 -3.21
N VAL A 173 -3.91 9.04 -3.19
CA VAL A 173 -3.93 7.65 -3.68
C VAL A 173 -4.75 7.56 -4.96
N PRO A 174 -4.15 7.79 -6.14
CA PRO A 174 -4.86 7.69 -7.42
C PRO A 174 -5.16 6.25 -7.86
N GLU A 175 -4.43 5.27 -7.35
CA GLU A 175 -4.56 3.87 -7.74
C GLU A 175 -4.43 2.94 -6.52
N MET A 176 -5.38 2.01 -6.41
CA MET A 176 -5.35 0.91 -5.45
C MET A 176 -5.59 -0.40 -6.17
N THR A 177 -4.78 -1.42 -5.87
CA THR A 177 -4.93 -2.74 -6.49
C THR A 177 -4.53 -3.85 -5.52
N GLY A 178 -4.95 -5.08 -5.77
CA GLY A 178 -4.54 -6.20 -4.94
C GLY A 178 -5.59 -7.30 -4.84
N MET A 179 -5.38 -8.16 -3.86
CA MET A 179 -6.23 -9.31 -3.60
C MET A 179 -7.14 -9.07 -2.40
N PHE A 180 -8.43 -9.35 -2.58
CA PHE A 180 -9.47 -9.28 -1.56
C PHE A 180 -10.20 -10.62 -1.42
N GLN A 181 -10.85 -10.82 -0.30
CA GLN A 181 -11.88 -11.84 -0.20
C GLN A 181 -13.00 -11.56 -1.21
N ARG A 182 -13.57 -12.65 -1.75
CA ARG A 182 -14.65 -12.58 -2.75
C ARG A 182 -15.79 -11.66 -2.32
N GLU A 183 -16.21 -11.81 -1.08
CA GLU A 183 -17.35 -11.06 -0.52
C GLU A 183 -17.09 -9.56 -0.48
N VAL A 184 -15.85 -9.16 -0.14
CA VAL A 184 -15.44 -7.75 -0.13
C VAL A 184 -15.36 -7.19 -1.54
N ALA A 185 -14.74 -7.92 -2.48
CA ALA A 185 -14.66 -7.53 -3.88
C ALA A 185 -16.06 -7.41 -4.51
N GLN A 186 -16.94 -8.36 -4.23
CA GLN A 186 -18.34 -8.31 -4.71
C GLN A 186 -19.09 -7.09 -4.17
N ARG A 187 -18.95 -6.77 -2.88
CA ARG A 187 -19.56 -5.55 -2.30
C ARG A 187 -19.06 -4.29 -3.00
N ILE A 188 -17.75 -4.18 -3.23
CA ILE A 188 -17.17 -2.99 -3.88
C ILE A 188 -17.73 -2.80 -5.28
N CYS A 189 -17.88 -3.89 -6.06
CA CYS A 189 -18.34 -3.86 -7.45
C CYS A 189 -19.86 -3.94 -7.62
N SER A 190 -20.63 -4.10 -6.54
CA SER A 190 -22.08 -4.31 -6.62
C SER A 190 -22.80 -3.10 -7.17
N SER A 191 -23.78 -3.34 -8.06
CA SER A 191 -24.68 -2.32 -8.58
C SER A 191 -25.80 -2.03 -7.61
N HIS A 192 -26.38 -0.84 -7.71
CA HIS A 192 -27.54 -0.45 -6.91
C HIS A 192 -28.68 -1.46 -7.11
N GLY A 193 -29.44 -1.75 -6.04
CA GLY A 193 -30.54 -2.72 -6.07
C GLY A 193 -30.13 -4.17 -5.79
N SER A 194 -28.82 -4.48 -5.75
CA SER A 194 -28.35 -5.79 -5.30
C SER A 194 -28.27 -5.88 -3.78
N LYS A 195 -28.33 -7.11 -3.24
CA LYS A 195 -28.25 -7.36 -1.79
C LYS A 195 -26.88 -6.95 -1.21
N GLU A 196 -25.84 -7.04 -1.98
CA GLU A 196 -24.45 -6.76 -1.62
C GLU A 196 -24.13 -5.26 -1.68
N TYR A 197 -24.98 -4.45 -2.33
CA TYR A 197 -24.77 -3.01 -2.47
C TYR A 197 -24.88 -2.30 -1.13
N GLY A 198 -23.86 -1.55 -0.77
CA GLY A 198 -23.79 -0.86 0.51
C GLY A 198 -22.87 0.36 0.47
N ILE A 199 -22.57 0.90 1.63
CA ILE A 199 -21.80 2.13 1.77
C ILE A 199 -20.43 2.06 1.05
N ILE A 200 -19.75 0.91 1.09
CA ILE A 200 -18.45 0.74 0.42
C ILE A 200 -18.60 0.78 -1.11
N SER A 201 -19.70 0.21 -1.65
CA SER A 201 -20.00 0.27 -3.09
C SER A 201 -20.20 1.71 -3.54
N VAL A 202 -21.02 2.46 -2.81
CA VAL A 202 -21.32 3.87 -3.10
C VAL A 202 -20.06 4.71 -3.07
N LEU A 203 -19.27 4.61 -1.99
CA LEU A 203 -18.11 5.47 -1.81
C LEU A 203 -16.98 5.13 -2.79
N VAL A 204 -16.70 3.84 -3.04
CA VAL A 204 -15.67 3.50 -4.01
C VAL A 204 -16.09 3.94 -5.41
N GLN A 205 -17.30 3.62 -5.84
CA GLN A 205 -17.77 3.95 -7.20
C GLN A 205 -18.01 5.45 -7.41
N ALA A 206 -18.12 6.25 -6.34
CA ALA A 206 -18.20 7.72 -6.45
C ALA A 206 -16.85 8.37 -6.79
N PHE A 207 -15.73 7.73 -6.46
CA PHE A 207 -14.39 8.33 -6.61
C PHE A 207 -13.43 7.52 -7.46
N TYR A 208 -13.71 6.25 -7.68
CA TYR A 208 -12.85 5.31 -8.42
C TYR A 208 -13.66 4.52 -9.47
N HIS A 209 -12.99 4.07 -10.52
CA HIS A 209 -13.54 3.17 -11.54
C HIS A 209 -12.63 1.97 -11.79
#